data_a84ee34fc2c09d49c99d2d0ae56cd494
#
_entry.id   a84ee34fc2c09d49c99d2d0ae56cd494
#
_cell.length_a   1.000
_cell.length_b   1.000
_cell.length_c   1.000
_cell.angle_alpha   90.00
_cell.angle_beta   90.00
_cell.angle_gamma   90.00
#
_symmetry.space_group_name_H-M   'P 1'
#
loop_
_entity.id
_entity.type
_entity.pdbx_description
1 polymer ?
#
loop_
_entity_poly.entity_id
_entity_poly.type
_entity_poly.pdbx_seq_one_letter_code
_entity_poly.pdbx_strand_id
1 'polypeptide(L)'
;VYKRQGIYYYHLTERDPGIHGLTATTATYLLKVRVVNDNTSDPDGATFKIDYATLTSLDDNTKSDLITNTYTTHGLTVTKALAGDWADYTDHFIFTLEITDPDADPGRMASVTVQTTSAAGVTSDAEVKPFTNGKVSFSETIRGGDVIEVTGLPTGAAYTITERGLDAEKYTTAWTLDGETLSTEKTLPTQTVGAANTALTVTNTRSSIAPTGLLLDAAPYGAMLALAAGSGLVFFRKRRRED
;
A
#
# COMPACT_ATOMS: atom_id res chain seq x y z
N VAL A 1 -44.88 -19.47 -2.07
CA VAL A 1 -45.61 -20.70 -2.47
C VAL A 1 -46.52 -20.37 -3.64
N TYR A 2 -46.37 -21.07 -4.77
CA TYR A 2 -47.24 -20.92 -5.95
C TYR A 2 -48.61 -21.48 -5.65
N LYS A 3 -49.65 -20.73 -6.01
CA LYS A 3 -51.05 -21.10 -5.74
C LYS A 3 -51.79 -21.64 -6.96
N ARG A 4 -51.15 -21.70 -8.12
CA ARG A 4 -51.72 -22.27 -9.36
C ARG A 4 -50.61 -22.57 -10.40
N GLN A 5 -50.91 -23.40 -11.32
CA GLN A 5 -50.04 -23.66 -12.48
C GLN A 5 -49.99 -22.37 -13.36
N GLY A 6 -48.86 -22.19 -14.05
CA GLY A 6 -48.66 -21.06 -14.92
C GLY A 6 -47.15 -20.77 -15.19
N ILE A 7 -46.93 -19.71 -15.92
CA ILE A 7 -45.61 -19.15 -16.15
C ILE A 7 -45.53 -17.85 -15.39
N TYR A 8 -44.49 -17.76 -14.56
CA TYR A 8 -44.22 -16.59 -13.72
C TYR A 8 -42.94 -15.94 -14.19
N TYR A 9 -42.91 -14.62 -14.19
CA TYR A 9 -41.77 -13.82 -14.61
C TYR A 9 -41.36 -12.91 -13.48
N TYR A 10 -40.03 -12.84 -13.21
CA TYR A 10 -39.44 -12.00 -12.19
C TYR A 10 -38.26 -11.26 -12.79
N HIS A 11 -38.18 -9.96 -12.53
CA HIS A 11 -37.00 -9.18 -12.81
C HIS A 11 -36.04 -9.29 -11.62
N LEU A 12 -34.79 -9.63 -11.91
CA LEU A 12 -33.73 -9.73 -10.94
C LEU A 12 -32.68 -8.67 -11.25
N THR A 13 -32.32 -7.91 -10.24
CA THR A 13 -31.21 -6.98 -10.26
C THR A 13 -30.38 -7.23 -9.01
N GLU A 14 -29.09 -7.12 -9.12
CA GLU A 14 -28.21 -7.19 -7.95
C GLU A 14 -28.05 -5.83 -7.31
N ARG A 15 -28.04 -5.78 -6.00
CA ARG A 15 -27.74 -4.59 -5.24
C ARG A 15 -26.26 -4.60 -4.88
N ASP A 16 -25.57 -3.48 -5.09
CA ASP A 16 -24.19 -3.31 -4.64
C ASP A 16 -24.10 -3.60 -3.13
N PRO A 17 -23.31 -4.60 -2.71
CA PRO A 17 -23.13 -4.94 -1.30
C PRO A 17 -22.28 -3.94 -0.53
N GLY A 18 -21.63 -2.97 -1.20
CA GLY A 18 -20.72 -1.99 -0.59
C GLY A 18 -19.42 -2.60 -0.06
N ILE A 19 -18.94 -3.66 -0.70
CA ILE A 19 -17.75 -4.41 -0.28
C ILE A 19 -16.54 -3.90 -1.05
N HIS A 20 -15.43 -3.65 -0.36
CA HIS A 20 -14.18 -3.18 -0.96
C HIS A 20 -13.71 -4.10 -2.10
N GLY A 21 -13.39 -3.49 -3.23
CA GLY A 21 -12.94 -4.18 -4.44
C GLY A 21 -14.02 -4.92 -5.21
N LEU A 22 -15.21 -5.16 -4.64
CA LEU A 22 -16.30 -5.85 -5.31
C LEU A 22 -17.23 -4.86 -6.02
N THR A 23 -17.46 -5.09 -7.30
CA THR A 23 -18.44 -4.38 -8.11
C THR A 23 -19.53 -5.36 -8.53
N ALA A 24 -20.75 -5.12 -8.07
CA ALA A 24 -21.92 -5.89 -8.46
C ALA A 24 -22.25 -5.66 -9.94
N THR A 25 -22.78 -6.68 -10.61
CA THR A 25 -23.28 -6.51 -11.97
C THR A 25 -24.44 -5.53 -12.02
N THR A 26 -24.44 -4.66 -13.01
CA THR A 26 -25.57 -3.76 -13.33
C THR A 26 -26.59 -4.42 -14.25
N ALA A 27 -26.31 -5.65 -14.72
CA ALA A 27 -27.18 -6.38 -15.62
C ALA A 27 -28.54 -6.69 -14.99
N THR A 28 -29.58 -6.62 -15.79
CA THR A 28 -30.94 -7.00 -15.40
C THR A 28 -31.27 -8.36 -16.00
N TYR A 29 -31.84 -9.22 -15.19
CA TYR A 29 -32.18 -10.59 -15.62
C TYR A 29 -33.68 -10.81 -15.52
N LEU A 30 -34.19 -11.62 -16.45
CA LEU A 30 -35.57 -12.16 -16.44
C LEU A 30 -35.53 -13.62 -16.00
N LEU A 31 -36.04 -13.90 -14.80
CA LEU A 31 -36.27 -15.26 -14.34
C LEU A 31 -37.67 -15.70 -14.77
N LYS A 32 -37.75 -16.71 -15.63
CA LYS A 32 -38.96 -17.37 -16.05
C LYS A 32 -39.12 -18.70 -15.34
N VAL A 33 -40.20 -18.86 -14.59
CA VAL A 33 -40.48 -20.08 -13.82
C VAL A 33 -41.79 -20.69 -14.35
N ARG A 34 -41.74 -21.97 -14.79
CA ARG A 34 -42.93 -22.73 -15.14
C ARG A 34 -43.31 -23.60 -13.94
N VAL A 35 -44.57 -23.44 -13.53
CA VAL A 35 -45.18 -24.22 -12.44
C VAL A 35 -46.26 -25.11 -13.05
N VAL A 36 -46.26 -26.35 -12.68
CA VAL A 36 -47.23 -27.37 -13.10
C VAL A 36 -47.82 -28.10 -11.90
N ASN A 37 -48.97 -28.76 -12.07
CA ASN A 37 -49.51 -29.62 -11.03
C ASN A 37 -48.56 -30.79 -10.76
N ASP A 38 -48.40 -31.14 -9.50
CA ASP A 38 -47.66 -32.35 -9.11
C ASP A 38 -48.60 -33.55 -8.98
N ASN A 39 -48.97 -34.12 -10.13
CA ASN A 39 -49.88 -35.23 -10.18
C ASN A 39 -49.29 -36.53 -9.62
N THR A 40 -48.00 -36.55 -9.24
CA THR A 40 -47.35 -37.71 -8.64
C THR A 40 -47.48 -37.74 -7.12
N SER A 41 -47.45 -36.56 -6.49
CA SER A 41 -47.53 -36.39 -5.03
C SER A 41 -48.96 -36.12 -4.57
N ASP A 42 -49.81 -35.57 -5.45
CA ASP A 42 -51.20 -35.24 -5.14
C ASP A 42 -52.07 -35.37 -6.40
N PRO A 43 -52.79 -36.51 -6.56
CA PRO A 43 -53.66 -36.77 -7.70
C PRO A 43 -54.79 -35.76 -7.87
N ASP A 44 -55.24 -35.11 -6.77
CA ASP A 44 -56.28 -34.09 -6.81
C ASP A 44 -55.81 -32.70 -7.28
N GLY A 45 -54.51 -32.57 -7.59
CA GLY A 45 -53.91 -31.37 -8.15
C GLY A 45 -53.79 -30.18 -7.23
N ALA A 46 -53.80 -30.40 -5.92
CA ALA A 46 -53.66 -29.38 -4.89
C ALA A 46 -52.22 -28.94 -4.68
N THR A 47 -51.24 -29.76 -5.09
CA THR A 47 -49.83 -29.46 -4.98
C THR A 47 -49.22 -29.06 -6.32
N PHE A 48 -48.17 -28.22 -6.25
CA PHE A 48 -47.52 -27.68 -7.43
C PHE A 48 -46.02 -27.90 -7.36
N LYS A 49 -45.36 -28.11 -8.51
CA LYS A 49 -43.92 -28.19 -8.64
C LYS A 49 -43.40 -27.29 -9.75
N ILE A 50 -42.15 -26.91 -9.60
CA ILE A 50 -41.43 -26.19 -10.66
C ILE A 50 -41.04 -27.23 -11.73
N ASP A 51 -41.51 -27.01 -12.95
CA ASP A 51 -41.15 -27.84 -14.12
C ASP A 51 -39.78 -27.41 -14.65
N TYR A 52 -39.59 -26.11 -14.83
CA TYR A 52 -38.29 -25.52 -15.16
C TYR A 52 -38.20 -24.06 -14.69
N ALA A 53 -36.98 -23.59 -14.52
CA ALA A 53 -36.63 -22.18 -14.37
C ALA A 53 -35.55 -21.83 -15.39
N THR A 54 -35.66 -20.66 -16.01
CA THR A 54 -34.64 -20.14 -16.92
C THR A 54 -34.35 -18.71 -16.57
N LEU A 55 -33.06 -18.37 -16.53
CA LEU A 55 -32.57 -17.02 -16.37
C LEU A 55 -32.11 -16.50 -17.74
N THR A 56 -32.53 -15.28 -18.09
CA THR A 56 -32.15 -14.62 -19.35
C THR A 56 -31.65 -13.23 -19.02
N SER A 57 -30.46 -12.86 -19.47
CA SER A 57 -29.97 -11.49 -19.42
C SER A 57 -30.83 -10.62 -20.35
N LEU A 58 -31.31 -9.49 -19.88
CA LEU A 58 -32.08 -8.56 -20.68
C LEU A 58 -31.19 -7.61 -21.50
N ASP A 59 -29.90 -7.53 -21.19
CA ASP A 59 -28.95 -6.64 -21.87
C ASP A 59 -28.59 -7.18 -23.26
N ASP A 60 -28.44 -8.49 -23.39
CA ASP A 60 -28.05 -9.18 -24.63
C ASP A 60 -29.03 -10.28 -25.07
N ASN A 61 -30.11 -10.48 -24.30
CA ASN A 61 -31.14 -11.48 -24.53
C ASN A 61 -30.61 -12.94 -24.60
N THR A 62 -29.50 -13.21 -23.88
CA THR A 62 -28.91 -14.55 -23.78
C THR A 62 -29.35 -15.27 -22.51
N LYS A 63 -29.46 -16.59 -22.60
CA LYS A 63 -29.62 -17.45 -21.42
C LYS A 63 -28.35 -17.37 -20.59
N SER A 64 -28.51 -17.19 -19.30
CA SER A 64 -27.40 -17.20 -18.33
C SER A 64 -27.81 -18.02 -17.12
N ASP A 65 -26.94 -18.87 -16.67
CA ASP A 65 -27.02 -19.63 -15.41
C ASP A 65 -26.09 -19.05 -14.37
N LEU A 66 -25.38 -17.95 -14.71
CA LEU A 66 -24.39 -17.31 -13.89
C LEU A 66 -24.61 -15.80 -13.83
N ILE A 67 -24.58 -15.25 -12.64
CA ILE A 67 -24.50 -13.82 -12.38
C ILE A 67 -23.07 -13.56 -11.91
N THR A 68 -22.32 -12.71 -12.63
CA THR A 68 -20.90 -12.48 -12.38
C THR A 68 -20.66 -11.09 -11.85
N ASN A 69 -19.99 -11.01 -10.72
CA ASN A 69 -19.47 -9.79 -10.14
C ASN A 69 -17.97 -9.66 -10.42
N THR A 70 -17.47 -8.44 -10.43
CA THR A 70 -16.05 -8.16 -10.64
C THR A 70 -15.38 -7.84 -9.31
N TYR A 71 -14.25 -8.50 -9.03
CA TYR A 71 -13.42 -8.18 -7.88
C TYR A 71 -12.11 -7.57 -8.37
N THR A 72 -11.85 -6.33 -7.96
CA THR A 72 -10.69 -5.54 -8.42
C THR A 72 -9.71 -5.34 -7.27
N THR A 73 -8.45 -5.65 -7.54
CA THR A 73 -7.34 -5.42 -6.63
C THR A 73 -6.24 -4.63 -7.32
N HIS A 74 -5.42 -3.97 -6.52
CA HIS A 74 -4.29 -3.17 -6.99
C HIS A 74 -3.00 -3.56 -6.31
N GLY A 75 -1.88 -3.07 -6.86
CA GLY A 75 -0.55 -3.23 -6.32
C GLY A 75 -0.09 -2.01 -5.54
N LEU A 76 0.80 -2.26 -4.58
CA LEU A 76 1.56 -1.26 -3.86
C LEU A 76 3.05 -1.58 -4.00
N THR A 77 3.82 -0.65 -4.53
CA THR A 77 5.27 -0.74 -4.63
C THR A 77 5.90 0.25 -3.66
N VAL A 78 6.86 -0.19 -2.87
CA VAL A 78 7.64 0.65 -1.95
C VAL A 78 9.11 0.55 -2.33
N THR A 79 9.66 1.61 -2.90
CA THR A 79 11.08 1.71 -3.27
C THR A 79 11.87 2.35 -2.15
N LYS A 80 12.94 1.70 -1.70
CA LYS A 80 13.89 2.26 -0.73
C LYS A 80 14.96 3.07 -1.43
N ALA A 81 15.04 4.37 -1.14
CA ALA A 81 16.11 5.24 -1.61
C ALA A 81 16.99 5.70 -0.44
N LEU A 82 18.27 5.91 -0.69
CA LEU A 82 19.22 6.53 0.23
C LEU A 82 19.79 7.80 -0.38
N ALA A 83 20.02 8.81 0.46
CA ALA A 83 20.57 10.10 0.08
C ALA A 83 21.54 10.63 1.15
N GLY A 84 22.36 11.62 0.75
CA GLY A 84 23.36 12.25 1.61
C GLY A 84 24.74 11.57 1.51
N ASP A 85 25.76 12.32 1.91
CA ASP A 85 27.18 11.93 1.76
C ASP A 85 27.64 10.84 2.76
N TRP A 86 26.80 10.55 3.78
CA TRP A 86 27.04 9.49 4.76
C TRP A 86 26.05 8.34 4.66
N ALA A 87 25.33 8.25 3.54
CA ALA A 87 24.45 7.11 3.27
C ALA A 87 25.26 5.82 3.13
N ASP A 88 24.84 4.78 3.84
CA ASP A 88 25.48 3.46 3.81
C ASP A 88 24.52 2.44 3.20
N TYR A 89 24.83 1.95 2.01
CA TYR A 89 24.02 0.97 1.29
C TYR A 89 24.08 -0.44 1.89
N THR A 90 24.89 -0.65 2.93
CA THR A 90 24.90 -1.91 3.70
C THR A 90 23.94 -1.87 4.88
N ASP A 91 23.43 -0.69 5.26
CA ASP A 91 22.44 -0.52 6.30
C ASP A 91 21.12 -1.23 5.96
N HIS A 92 20.45 -1.79 6.98
CA HIS A 92 19.20 -2.54 6.85
C HIS A 92 18.04 -1.74 7.44
N PHE A 93 16.91 -1.79 6.74
CA PHE A 93 15.69 -1.10 7.12
C PHE A 93 14.55 -2.12 7.19
N ILE A 94 13.83 -2.13 8.30
CA ILE A 94 12.68 -3.01 8.51
C ILE A 94 11.42 -2.23 8.24
N PHE A 95 10.65 -2.66 7.25
CA PHE A 95 9.35 -2.10 6.92
C PHE A 95 8.26 -3.01 7.44
N THR A 96 7.42 -2.49 8.34
CA THR A 96 6.20 -3.18 8.79
C THR A 96 5.02 -2.58 8.06
N LEU A 97 4.30 -3.41 7.31
CA LEU A 97 3.08 -3.05 6.60
C LEU A 97 1.89 -3.62 7.37
N GLU A 98 0.92 -2.77 7.64
CA GLU A 98 -0.36 -3.14 8.24
C GLU A 98 -1.46 -2.76 7.26
N ILE A 99 -2.23 -3.75 6.80
CA ILE A 99 -3.32 -3.57 5.85
C ILE A 99 -4.60 -3.97 6.55
N THR A 100 -5.62 -3.13 6.46
CA THR A 100 -6.93 -3.35 7.06
C THR A 100 -7.99 -3.26 5.98
N ASP A 101 -8.76 -4.31 5.83
CA ASP A 101 -9.97 -4.35 5.03
C ASP A 101 -11.07 -4.98 5.88
N PRO A 102 -12.04 -4.18 6.39
CA PRO A 102 -13.11 -4.69 7.25
C PRO A 102 -14.01 -5.70 6.54
N ASP A 103 -14.00 -5.69 5.20
CA ASP A 103 -14.80 -6.59 4.37
C ASP A 103 -14.04 -7.86 3.97
N ALA A 104 -12.76 -7.97 4.32
CA ALA A 104 -11.98 -9.19 4.11
C ALA A 104 -12.50 -10.30 5.03
N ASP A 105 -13.26 -11.20 4.44
CA ASP A 105 -13.82 -12.38 5.10
C ASP A 105 -12.90 -13.58 4.87
N PRO A 106 -12.59 -14.39 5.89
CA PRO A 106 -11.89 -15.66 5.72
C PRO A 106 -12.52 -16.60 4.67
N GLY A 107 -13.85 -16.49 4.47
CA GLY A 107 -14.59 -17.23 3.44
C GLY A 107 -14.30 -16.78 2.02
N ARG A 108 -13.71 -15.60 1.81
CA ARG A 108 -13.40 -15.04 0.48
C ARG A 108 -11.98 -15.30 0.01
N MET A 109 -11.17 -15.99 0.79
CA MET A 109 -9.76 -16.23 0.47
C MET A 109 -8.97 -14.94 0.19
N ALA A 110 -9.37 -13.83 0.81
CA ALA A 110 -8.67 -12.57 0.68
C ALA A 110 -7.24 -12.72 1.22
N SER A 111 -6.28 -12.45 0.38
CA SER A 111 -4.85 -12.49 0.70
C SER A 111 -4.11 -11.46 -0.13
N VAL A 112 -2.98 -11.01 0.36
CA VAL A 112 -2.01 -10.26 -0.44
C VAL A 112 -0.82 -11.15 -0.75
N THR A 113 -0.15 -10.87 -1.86
CA THR A 113 1.11 -11.51 -2.21
C THR A 113 2.22 -10.49 -2.08
N VAL A 114 3.31 -10.87 -1.41
CA VAL A 114 4.46 -10.01 -1.13
C VAL A 114 5.70 -10.59 -1.80
N GLN A 115 6.47 -9.73 -2.45
CA GLN A 115 7.80 -10.02 -3.01
C GLN A 115 8.74 -8.87 -2.72
N THR A 116 10.03 -9.16 -2.62
CA THR A 116 11.09 -8.14 -2.55
C THR A 116 12.03 -8.31 -3.72
N THR A 117 12.44 -7.19 -4.32
CA THR A 117 13.45 -7.17 -5.38
C THR A 117 14.62 -6.33 -4.91
N SER A 118 15.83 -6.94 -4.90
CA SER A 118 17.05 -6.24 -4.51
C SER A 118 17.48 -5.22 -5.57
N ALA A 119 18.34 -4.27 -5.19
CA ALA A 119 18.98 -3.33 -6.11
C ALA A 119 19.73 -4.00 -7.28
N ALA A 120 20.17 -5.25 -7.10
CA ALA A 120 20.79 -6.07 -8.14
C ALA A 120 19.78 -6.76 -9.08
N GLY A 121 18.47 -6.54 -8.88
CA GLY A 121 17.41 -7.14 -9.69
C GLY A 121 17.09 -8.60 -9.33
N VAL A 122 17.50 -9.07 -8.16
CA VAL A 122 17.14 -10.41 -7.67
C VAL A 122 15.85 -10.33 -6.89
N THR A 123 14.82 -11.03 -7.37
CA THR A 123 13.50 -11.09 -6.73
C THR A 123 13.37 -12.32 -5.84
N SER A 124 12.79 -12.15 -4.64
CA SER A 124 12.46 -13.24 -3.72
C SER A 124 11.33 -14.11 -4.24
N ASP A 125 11.14 -15.26 -3.62
CA ASP A 125 9.90 -16.03 -3.84
C ASP A 125 8.68 -15.22 -3.37
N ALA A 126 7.55 -15.43 -4.05
CA ALA A 126 6.30 -14.80 -3.69
C ALA A 126 5.69 -15.42 -2.42
N GLU A 127 5.41 -14.61 -1.44
CA GLU A 127 4.76 -15.04 -0.20
C GLU A 127 3.30 -14.59 -0.14
N VAL A 128 2.40 -15.54 0.11
CA VAL A 128 0.97 -15.25 0.28
C VAL A 128 0.67 -15.00 1.75
N LYS A 129 0.12 -13.84 2.07
CA LYS A 129 -0.27 -13.42 3.42
C LYS A 129 -1.80 -13.31 3.49
N PRO A 130 -2.49 -14.23 4.18
CA PRO A 130 -3.95 -14.19 4.29
C PRO A 130 -4.40 -13.09 5.26
N PHE A 131 -5.56 -12.51 4.99
CA PHE A 131 -6.25 -11.66 5.95
C PHE A 131 -6.79 -12.50 7.11
N THR A 132 -6.63 -12.00 8.32
CA THR A 132 -7.19 -12.58 9.55
C THR A 132 -8.00 -11.51 10.26
N ASN A 133 -9.31 -11.72 10.39
CA ASN A 133 -10.23 -10.73 10.98
C ASN A 133 -10.12 -9.35 10.30
N GLY A 134 -10.07 -9.31 8.96
CA GLY A 134 -9.97 -8.08 8.19
C GLY A 134 -8.60 -7.39 8.24
N LYS A 135 -7.55 -8.06 8.71
CA LYS A 135 -6.20 -7.49 8.82
C LYS A 135 -5.13 -8.45 8.32
N VAL A 136 -4.10 -7.88 7.73
CA VAL A 136 -2.83 -8.55 7.49
C VAL A 136 -1.69 -7.65 7.94
N SER A 137 -0.68 -8.21 8.60
CA SER A 137 0.53 -7.50 9.00
C SER A 137 1.74 -8.37 8.73
N PHE A 138 2.77 -7.79 8.16
CA PHE A 138 4.04 -8.46 7.89
C PHE A 138 5.19 -7.45 7.91
N SER A 139 6.41 -7.95 7.95
CA SER A 139 7.61 -7.10 7.93
C SER A 139 8.63 -7.65 6.95
N GLU A 140 9.23 -6.74 6.19
CA GLU A 140 10.31 -7.02 5.25
C GLU A 140 11.56 -6.25 5.66
N THR A 141 12.72 -6.87 5.47
CA THR A 141 14.03 -6.23 5.71
C THR A 141 14.72 -5.99 4.39
N ILE A 142 14.94 -4.73 4.05
CA ILE A 142 15.51 -4.31 2.76
C ILE A 142 16.65 -3.30 2.96
N ARG A 143 17.39 -3.03 1.90
CA ARG A 143 18.50 -2.07 1.83
C ARG A 143 18.19 -0.94 0.86
N GLY A 144 19.09 0.02 0.77
CA GLY A 144 19.00 1.08 -0.23
C GLY A 144 19.01 0.53 -1.66
N GLY A 145 18.01 0.91 -2.45
CA GLY A 145 17.79 0.45 -3.81
C GLY A 145 16.87 -0.76 -3.96
N ASP A 146 16.49 -1.40 -2.84
CA ASP A 146 15.55 -2.52 -2.88
C ASP A 146 14.09 -2.05 -2.98
N VAL A 147 13.22 -2.94 -3.41
CA VAL A 147 11.80 -2.70 -3.63
C VAL A 147 10.97 -3.77 -2.94
N ILE A 148 9.89 -3.36 -2.27
CA ILE A 148 8.83 -4.25 -1.78
C ILE A 148 7.64 -4.11 -2.73
N GLU A 149 7.14 -5.22 -3.23
CA GLU A 149 5.93 -5.29 -4.05
C GLU A 149 4.84 -6.06 -3.31
N VAL A 150 3.67 -5.45 -3.18
CA VAL A 150 2.47 -6.06 -2.60
C VAL A 150 1.37 -6.04 -3.62
N THR A 151 0.80 -7.18 -3.93
CA THR A 151 -0.30 -7.32 -4.89
C THR A 151 -1.53 -7.94 -4.23
N GLY A 152 -2.70 -7.78 -4.85
CA GLY A 152 -3.94 -8.33 -4.32
C GLY A 152 -4.63 -7.42 -3.28
N LEU A 153 -4.27 -6.14 -3.20
CA LEU A 153 -4.89 -5.16 -2.31
C LEU A 153 -6.29 -4.78 -2.81
N PRO A 154 -7.36 -5.03 -2.05
CA PRO A 154 -8.71 -4.61 -2.46
C PRO A 154 -8.80 -3.08 -2.57
N THR A 155 -9.48 -2.59 -3.61
CA THR A 155 -9.80 -1.16 -3.71
C THR A 155 -10.59 -0.73 -2.47
N GLY A 156 -10.18 0.36 -1.82
CA GLY A 156 -10.82 0.86 -0.58
C GLY A 156 -10.20 0.35 0.72
N ALA A 157 -9.37 -0.71 0.69
CA ALA A 157 -8.62 -1.14 1.87
C ALA A 157 -7.67 -0.04 2.36
N ALA A 158 -7.45 0.02 3.66
CA ALA A 158 -6.53 0.98 4.27
C ALA A 158 -5.19 0.31 4.57
N TYR A 159 -4.08 1.07 4.44
CA TYR A 159 -2.77 0.59 4.82
C TYR A 159 -1.94 1.65 5.54
N THR A 160 -1.05 1.19 6.41
CA THR A 160 0.02 1.98 7.04
C THR A 160 1.36 1.28 6.85
N ILE A 161 2.43 2.06 6.79
CA ILE A 161 3.78 1.51 6.66
C ILE A 161 4.68 2.20 7.69
N THR A 162 5.40 1.41 8.48
CA THR A 162 6.34 1.92 9.47
C THR A 162 7.74 1.41 9.16
N GLU A 163 8.68 2.34 9.05
CA GLU A 163 10.11 2.04 8.97
C GLU A 163 10.70 1.92 10.37
N ARG A 164 11.45 0.84 10.61
CA ARG A 164 12.09 0.54 11.90
C ARG A 164 13.51 0.02 11.71
N GLY A 165 14.20 -0.19 12.82
CA GLY A 165 15.53 -0.76 12.89
C GLY A 165 16.58 0.25 13.34
N LEU A 166 17.69 -0.25 13.91
CA LEU A 166 18.79 0.58 14.43
C LEU A 166 19.44 1.44 13.33
N ASP A 167 19.48 0.94 12.11
CA ASP A 167 20.05 1.69 11.00
C ASP A 167 19.11 2.83 10.56
N ALA A 168 17.79 2.64 10.61
CA ALA A 168 16.83 3.67 10.29
C ALA A 168 16.97 4.93 11.18
N GLU A 169 17.33 4.75 12.45
CA GLU A 169 17.52 5.86 13.41
C GLU A 169 18.68 6.82 13.05
N LYS A 170 19.59 6.38 12.20
CA LYS A 170 20.71 7.20 11.72
C LYS A 170 20.29 8.22 10.64
N TYR A 171 19.06 8.11 10.12
CA TYR A 171 18.58 8.83 8.95
C TYR A 171 17.32 9.66 9.25
N THR A 172 17.17 10.76 8.53
CA THR A 172 15.86 11.39 8.36
C THR A 172 15.10 10.69 7.24
N THR A 173 13.79 10.56 7.36
CA THR A 173 12.94 9.83 6.41
C THR A 173 12.02 10.79 5.66
N ALA A 174 11.75 10.53 4.40
CA ALA A 174 10.73 11.19 3.61
C ALA A 174 9.99 10.16 2.74
N TRP A 175 8.67 10.16 2.82
CA TRP A 175 7.77 9.35 1.99
C TRP A 175 7.24 10.20 0.85
N THR A 176 7.35 9.75 -0.37
CA THR A 176 6.88 10.48 -1.55
C THR A 176 6.02 9.58 -2.45
N LEU A 177 5.02 10.20 -3.06
CA LEU A 177 4.18 9.63 -4.12
C LEU A 177 4.17 10.64 -5.28
N ASP A 178 4.52 10.21 -6.47
CA ASP A 178 4.58 11.06 -7.67
C ASP A 178 5.37 12.36 -7.49
N GLY A 179 6.41 12.32 -6.62
CA GLY A 179 7.25 13.47 -6.29
C GLY A 179 6.73 14.36 -5.16
N GLU A 180 5.48 14.19 -4.73
CA GLU A 180 4.89 14.91 -3.59
C GLU A 180 5.25 14.23 -2.26
N THR A 181 5.64 15.02 -1.26
CA THR A 181 5.96 14.48 0.08
C THR A 181 4.69 14.25 0.88
N LEU A 182 4.45 13.00 1.28
CA LEU A 182 3.31 12.60 2.10
C LEU A 182 3.61 12.68 3.61
N SER A 183 4.84 12.37 3.99
CA SER A 183 5.28 12.34 5.40
C SER A 183 6.80 12.43 5.51
N THR A 184 7.30 12.98 6.61
CA THR A 184 8.72 12.95 7.01
C THR A 184 8.96 12.13 8.27
N GLU A 185 7.93 11.47 8.77
CA GLU A 185 7.98 10.61 9.93
C GLU A 185 8.41 9.18 9.54
N LYS A 186 8.81 8.38 10.53
CA LYS A 186 9.10 6.94 10.30
C LYS A 186 7.87 6.13 9.93
N THR A 187 6.69 6.63 10.24
CA THR A 187 5.42 6.01 9.87
C THR A 187 4.73 6.84 8.80
N LEU A 188 4.42 6.21 7.67
CA LEU A 188 3.49 6.77 6.71
C LEU A 188 2.07 6.74 7.31
N PRO A 189 1.38 7.89 7.43
CA PRO A 189 -0.02 7.91 7.87
C PRO A 189 -0.90 7.00 7.02
N THR A 190 -2.03 6.57 7.58
CA THR A 190 -2.98 5.70 6.88
C THR A 190 -3.31 6.23 5.49
N GLN A 191 -3.13 5.38 4.50
CA GLN A 191 -3.49 5.60 3.11
C GLN A 191 -4.62 4.65 2.73
N THR A 192 -5.33 4.97 1.64
CA THR A 192 -6.38 4.11 1.08
C THR A 192 -5.95 3.60 -0.29
N VAL A 193 -6.19 2.32 -0.56
CA VAL A 193 -5.98 1.72 -1.88
C VAL A 193 -6.95 2.34 -2.88
N GLY A 194 -6.43 3.07 -3.85
CA GLY A 194 -7.21 3.75 -4.88
C GLY A 194 -7.62 2.83 -6.03
N ALA A 195 -8.00 3.44 -7.16
CA ALA A 195 -8.42 2.75 -8.37
C ALA A 195 -7.24 2.40 -9.32
N ALA A 196 -6.00 2.56 -8.86
CA ALA A 196 -4.78 2.25 -9.62
C ALA A 196 -3.69 1.74 -8.67
N ASN A 197 -2.66 1.12 -9.25
CA ASN A 197 -1.47 0.74 -8.51
C ASN A 197 -0.77 1.98 -7.94
N THR A 198 -0.22 1.85 -6.73
CA THR A 198 0.47 2.93 -6.01
C THR A 198 1.96 2.64 -5.97
N ALA A 199 2.80 3.63 -6.30
CA ALA A 199 4.25 3.53 -6.22
C ALA A 199 4.81 4.59 -5.26
N LEU A 200 5.20 4.16 -4.07
CA LEU A 200 5.81 4.99 -3.04
C LEU A 200 7.33 4.92 -3.11
N THR A 201 7.99 6.02 -2.84
CA THR A 201 9.42 6.05 -2.56
C THR A 201 9.64 6.52 -1.12
N VAL A 202 10.44 5.77 -0.37
CA VAL A 202 10.91 6.18 0.95
C VAL A 202 12.40 6.50 0.87
N THR A 203 12.73 7.76 1.06
CA THR A 203 14.11 8.26 1.01
C THR A 203 14.62 8.48 2.42
N ASN A 204 15.72 7.81 2.76
CA ASN A 204 16.46 8.06 4.00
C ASN A 204 17.70 8.88 3.69
N THR A 205 17.80 10.04 4.35
CA THR A 205 18.92 10.97 4.16
C THR A 205 19.81 11.00 5.39
N ARG A 206 21.13 10.80 5.18
CA ARG A 206 22.15 10.94 6.19
C ARG A 206 23.30 11.77 5.65
N SER A 207 23.40 13.00 6.15
CA SER A 207 24.44 13.93 5.73
C SER A 207 25.46 14.14 6.86
N SER A 208 26.69 14.41 6.50
CA SER A 208 27.70 14.84 7.46
C SER A 208 27.21 16.14 8.13
N ILE A 209 27.26 16.18 9.45
CA ILE A 209 27.17 17.44 10.15
C ILE A 209 28.51 18.14 9.91
N ALA A 210 28.56 19.15 9.04
CA ALA A 210 29.75 19.99 8.94
C ALA A 210 30.08 20.49 10.35
N PRO A 211 31.30 20.24 10.88
CA PRO A 211 31.67 20.72 12.22
C PRO A 211 31.81 22.23 12.16
N THR A 212 30.67 22.93 12.24
CA THR A 212 30.60 24.41 12.31
C THR A 212 31.29 24.98 13.56
N GLY A 213 31.58 24.10 14.54
CA GLY A 213 32.30 24.48 15.76
C GLY A 213 33.82 24.66 15.59
N LEU A 214 34.46 24.03 14.61
CA LEU A 214 35.92 24.15 14.40
C LEU A 214 36.36 25.53 13.92
N LEU A 215 35.53 26.23 13.17
CA LEU A 215 35.84 27.61 12.72
C LEU A 215 35.65 28.66 13.84
N LEU A 216 34.71 28.44 14.74
CA LEU A 216 34.51 29.32 15.94
C LEU A 216 35.56 29.09 17.00
N ASP A 217 36.08 27.88 17.13
CA ASP A 217 37.13 27.55 18.12
C ASP A 217 38.52 28.01 17.65
N ALA A 218 38.75 28.13 16.32
CA ALA A 218 40.00 28.67 15.78
C ALA A 218 40.07 30.21 15.78
N ALA A 219 38.95 30.91 15.86
CA ALA A 219 38.89 32.38 15.85
C ALA A 219 39.67 33.04 16.99
N PRO A 220 39.62 32.58 18.27
CA PRO A 220 40.42 33.16 19.36
C PRO A 220 41.92 32.95 19.16
N TYR A 221 42.32 31.80 18.60
CA TYR A 221 43.74 31.52 18.32
C TYR A 221 44.29 32.36 17.15
N GLY A 222 43.50 32.57 16.11
CA GLY A 222 43.83 33.49 15.02
C GLY A 222 43.98 34.94 15.48
N ALA A 223 43.12 35.42 16.37
CA ALA A 223 43.20 36.75 16.97
C ALA A 223 44.44 36.88 17.85
N MET A 224 44.78 35.88 18.65
CA MET A 224 46.02 35.88 19.48
C MET A 224 47.28 35.87 18.61
N LEU A 225 47.30 35.12 17.51
CA LEU A 225 48.45 35.11 16.60
C LEU A 225 48.63 36.47 15.91
N ALA A 226 47.55 37.14 15.50
CA ALA A 226 47.57 38.47 14.91
C ALA A 226 48.07 39.52 15.90
N LEU A 227 47.66 39.46 17.18
CA LEU A 227 48.13 40.33 18.22
C LEU A 227 49.62 40.10 18.54
N ALA A 228 50.08 38.86 18.57
CA ALA A 228 51.49 38.53 18.79
C ALA A 228 52.39 39.04 17.66
N ALA A 229 51.95 38.85 16.40
CA ALA A 229 52.67 39.35 15.23
C ALA A 229 52.70 40.87 15.18
N GLY A 230 51.56 41.53 15.47
CA GLY A 230 51.47 43.01 15.56
C GLY A 230 52.37 43.63 16.62
N SER A 231 52.38 43.05 17.83
CA SER A 231 53.25 43.52 18.91
C SER A 231 54.74 43.31 18.64
N GLY A 232 55.09 42.15 18.00
CA GLY A 232 56.43 41.87 17.53
C GLY A 232 56.94 42.91 16.51
N LEU A 233 56.11 43.27 15.53
CA LEU A 233 56.45 44.30 14.52
C LEU A 233 56.66 45.67 15.14
N VAL A 234 55.85 46.08 16.13
CA VAL A 234 55.99 47.36 16.85
C VAL A 234 57.24 47.35 17.67
N PHE A 235 57.58 46.24 18.36
CA PHE A 235 58.78 46.14 19.17
C PHE A 235 60.08 46.23 18.30
N PHE A 236 60.15 45.52 17.21
CA PHE A 236 61.30 45.59 16.30
C PHE A 236 61.44 46.90 15.58
N ARG A 237 60.34 47.63 15.31
CA ARG A 237 60.36 48.96 14.68
C ARG A 237 60.87 50.03 15.65
N LYS A 238 60.54 49.89 17.00
CA LYS A 238 61.03 50.78 18.03
C LYS A 238 62.52 50.65 18.24
N ARG A 239 63.03 49.40 18.31
CA ARG A 239 64.43 49.07 18.49
C ARG A 239 65.32 49.61 17.35
N ARG A 240 64.82 49.63 16.10
CA ARG A 240 65.51 50.18 14.93
C ARG A 240 65.60 51.71 14.89
N ARG A 241 64.92 52.39 15.78
CA ARG A 241 64.95 53.89 15.89
C ARG A 241 65.83 54.38 17.02
N GLU A 242 66.35 53.51 17.82
CA GLU A 242 67.21 53.82 18.95
C GLU A 242 68.68 53.45 18.69
N ASP A 243 69.00 52.81 17.55
CA ASP A 243 70.34 52.62 16.99
C ASP A 243 70.53 53.66 15.83
#